data_57f42ac346f6a57149bcb15dc1d9f3be
#
_entry.id   57f42ac346f6a57149bcb15dc1d9f3be
#
_cell.length_a   1.000
_cell.length_b   1.000
_cell.length_c   1.000
_cell.angle_alpha   90.00
_cell.angle_beta   90.00
_cell.angle_gamma   90.00
#
_symmetry.space_group_name_H-M   'P 1'
#
loop_
_entity.id
_entity.type
_entity.pdbx_description
1 polymer ?
#
loop_
_entity_poly.entity_id
_entity_poly.type
_entity_poly.pdbx_seq_one_letter_code
_entity_poly.pdbx_strand_id
1 'polypeptide(L)'
;MEMYEKIKKLTVKTFSGCNLNCQYCHQLNDDKHKPLSFTKYDELSQFLLTIPLDDKVIVSIVGGEVSLRPDLIENLYKKSLLKVSRQKDVQFECGTVTNGTNIDYILDLCDRDIFKPKHCAFSWDGLYSASLSRKCNGLFNDEFFQNVVKKIGKSKHRDDFTIVHAITPETLDYLYDSFKFCIDNGAINFGYYLIHEGNYSDINLQEKFKNQIYKIYNLYVEEANKGNYINLFNWLNITLRRRINEAFFTCAKLGINYYIDPDGDIYPCIYFGDHRAYKFGNIKTGIDKNIQDKFIEDYYHYPQCEFKTCKCYQCNECPASNYVQI
;
A
#
# COMPACT_ATOMS: atom_id res chain seq x y z
N MET A 1 -22.23 -7.07 25.82
CA MET A 1 -21.19 -6.03 25.64
C MET A 1 -20.38 -6.48 24.43
N GLU A 2 -20.79 -6.01 23.24
CA GLU A 2 -20.10 -6.32 22.01
C GLU A 2 -18.68 -5.75 22.10
N MET A 3 -17.68 -6.62 22.07
CA MET A 3 -16.30 -6.21 22.00
C MET A 3 -16.06 -5.72 20.56
N TYR A 4 -16.21 -4.41 20.34
CA TYR A 4 -15.67 -3.83 19.11
C TYR A 4 -14.17 -4.08 19.09
N GLU A 5 -13.70 -4.70 18.04
CA GLU A 5 -12.27 -4.93 17.91
C GLU A 5 -11.53 -3.59 17.89
N LYS A 6 -10.39 -3.56 18.57
CA LYS A 6 -9.50 -2.39 18.62
C LYS A 6 -8.98 -2.08 17.21
N ILE A 7 -8.87 -0.82 16.88
CA ILE A 7 -8.31 -0.37 15.60
C ILE A 7 -6.82 -0.68 15.58
N LYS A 8 -6.40 -1.45 14.58
CA LYS A 8 -5.01 -1.89 14.37
C LYS A 8 -4.31 -1.15 13.23
N LYS A 9 -5.09 -0.60 12.30
CA LYS A 9 -4.54 0.10 11.16
C LYS A 9 -5.36 1.34 10.83
N LEU A 10 -4.66 2.42 10.54
CA LEU A 10 -5.19 3.67 10.06
C LEU A 10 -4.51 4.05 8.76
N THR A 11 -5.26 4.44 7.76
CA THR A 11 -4.72 4.99 6.52
C THR A 11 -5.19 6.44 6.42
N VAL A 12 -4.28 7.39 6.30
CA VAL A 12 -4.61 8.81 6.20
C VAL A 12 -4.10 9.35 4.87
N LYS A 13 -4.99 9.84 4.02
CA LYS A 13 -4.62 10.54 2.78
C LYS A 13 -4.26 11.97 3.12
N THR A 14 -2.96 12.27 3.15
CA THR A 14 -2.49 13.61 3.53
C THR A 14 -2.48 14.59 2.38
N PHE A 15 -2.28 14.11 1.15
CA PHE A 15 -2.17 14.94 -0.03
C PHE A 15 -2.56 14.19 -1.30
N SER A 16 -3.45 14.74 -2.13
CA SER A 16 -3.90 14.06 -3.36
C SER A 16 -3.02 14.33 -4.58
N GLY A 17 -2.17 15.37 -4.56
CA GLY A 17 -1.30 15.71 -5.68
C GLY A 17 -0.14 14.73 -5.89
N CYS A 18 0.27 14.55 -7.14
CA CYS A 18 1.40 13.72 -7.54
C CYS A 18 2.18 14.39 -8.67
N ASN A 19 3.49 14.14 -8.72
CA ASN A 19 4.38 14.64 -9.78
C ASN A 19 4.65 13.60 -10.89
N LEU A 20 4.00 12.43 -10.83
CA LEU A 20 4.02 11.41 -11.88
C LEU A 20 2.63 11.23 -12.50
N ASN A 21 2.59 10.59 -13.66
CA ASN A 21 1.36 10.34 -14.42
C ASN A 21 1.23 8.85 -14.83
N CYS A 22 1.40 7.94 -13.86
CA CYS A 22 1.30 6.51 -14.09
C CYS A 22 -0.05 6.14 -14.71
N GLN A 23 -0.05 5.33 -15.77
CA GLN A 23 -1.25 4.97 -16.53
C GLN A 23 -2.28 4.18 -15.71
N TYR A 24 -1.80 3.36 -14.78
CA TYR A 24 -2.60 2.50 -13.91
C TYR A 24 -2.99 3.14 -12.57
N CYS A 25 -2.71 4.43 -12.38
CA CYS A 25 -2.95 5.07 -11.09
C CYS A 25 -4.45 5.26 -10.84
N HIS A 26 -4.99 4.58 -9.85
CA HIS A 26 -6.40 4.70 -9.46
C HIS A 26 -6.80 6.12 -8.98
N GLN A 27 -5.82 6.99 -8.64
CA GLN A 27 -6.06 8.37 -8.25
C GLN A 27 -6.07 9.35 -9.44
N LEU A 28 -6.16 8.86 -10.68
CA LEU A 28 -6.03 9.70 -11.89
C LEU A 28 -7.21 10.65 -12.13
N ASN A 29 -8.39 10.35 -11.64
CA ASN A 29 -9.57 10.90 -12.29
C ASN A 29 -10.01 12.28 -11.83
N ASP A 30 -9.81 12.74 -10.58
CA ASP A 30 -10.35 14.06 -10.20
C ASP A 30 -9.41 14.98 -9.41
N ASP A 31 -8.53 14.46 -8.57
CA ASP A 31 -7.83 15.28 -7.57
C ASP A 31 -6.48 15.86 -8.02
N LYS A 32 -5.92 15.44 -9.15
CA LYS A 32 -4.59 15.92 -9.59
C LYS A 32 -4.56 17.39 -9.96
N HIS A 33 -5.67 17.91 -10.47
CA HIS A 33 -5.76 19.30 -10.94
C HIS A 33 -6.10 20.30 -9.83
N LYS A 34 -6.63 19.81 -8.67
CA LYS A 34 -6.87 20.59 -7.46
C LYS A 34 -6.50 19.75 -6.23
N PRO A 35 -5.21 19.62 -5.95
CA PRO A 35 -4.76 18.72 -4.89
C PRO A 35 -5.29 19.13 -3.53
N LEU A 36 -6.00 18.22 -2.88
CA LEU A 36 -6.50 18.39 -1.53
C LEU A 36 -5.40 18.07 -0.52
N SER A 37 -5.41 18.78 0.60
CA SER A 37 -4.46 18.59 1.71
C SER A 37 -5.21 18.34 3.01
N PHE A 38 -4.78 17.33 3.75
CA PHE A 38 -5.33 17.07 5.08
C PHE A 38 -4.77 18.08 6.08
N THR A 39 -5.64 18.85 6.71
CA THR A 39 -5.27 19.87 7.70
C THR A 39 -6.03 19.76 9.03
N LYS A 40 -6.87 18.74 9.20
CA LYS A 40 -7.77 18.56 10.35
C LYS A 40 -7.09 17.77 11.48
N TYR A 41 -5.93 18.24 11.94
CA TYR A 41 -5.09 17.50 12.90
C TYR A 41 -5.72 17.41 14.30
N ASP A 42 -6.38 18.46 14.77
CA ASP A 42 -7.01 18.47 16.08
C ASP A 42 -8.29 17.61 16.10
N GLU A 43 -9.09 17.68 15.05
CA GLU A 43 -10.28 16.83 14.88
C GLU A 43 -9.88 15.36 14.83
N LEU A 44 -8.80 15.02 14.08
CA LEU A 44 -8.26 13.67 14.06
C LEU A 44 -7.80 13.22 15.44
N SER A 45 -7.12 14.08 16.19
CA SER A 45 -6.70 13.77 17.57
C SER A 45 -7.90 13.45 18.44
N GLN A 46 -8.92 14.30 18.41
CA GLN A 46 -10.15 14.10 19.21
C GLN A 46 -10.83 12.78 18.81
N PHE A 47 -10.99 12.53 17.52
CA PHE A 47 -11.56 11.27 17.02
C PHE A 47 -10.79 10.04 17.52
N LEU A 48 -9.46 10.02 17.39
CA LEU A 48 -8.63 8.91 17.85
C LEU A 48 -8.69 8.70 19.36
N LEU A 49 -8.96 9.76 20.15
CA LEU A 49 -9.17 9.66 21.59
C LEU A 49 -10.50 9.01 21.95
N THR A 50 -11.50 9.05 21.07
CA THR A 50 -12.84 8.48 21.34
C THR A 50 -13.01 7.02 20.93
N ILE A 51 -12.19 6.52 20.00
CA ILE A 51 -12.31 5.15 19.47
C ILE A 51 -11.37 4.17 20.19
N PRO A 52 -11.70 2.86 20.24
CA PRO A 52 -10.79 1.86 20.80
C PRO A 52 -9.59 1.65 19.86
N LEU A 53 -8.39 1.93 20.33
CA LEU A 53 -7.14 1.69 19.62
C LEU A 53 -6.42 0.48 20.20
N ASP A 54 -5.74 -0.30 19.38
CA ASP A 54 -4.80 -1.30 19.85
C ASP A 54 -3.56 -0.62 20.47
N ASP A 55 -2.81 -1.33 21.29
CA ASP A 55 -1.60 -0.83 21.93
C ASP A 55 -0.56 -0.39 20.89
N LYS A 56 -0.63 -1.01 19.72
CA LYS A 56 0.17 -0.66 18.54
C LYS A 56 -0.72 -0.49 17.31
N VAL A 57 -0.69 0.70 16.71
CA VAL A 57 -1.47 1.04 15.51
C VAL A 57 -0.53 1.37 14.35
N ILE A 58 -0.68 0.66 13.24
CA ILE A 58 0.04 0.96 11.99
C ILE A 58 -0.66 2.12 11.30
N VAL A 59 0.07 3.18 10.98
CA VAL A 59 -0.45 4.34 10.26
C VAL A 59 0.18 4.43 8.87
N SER A 60 -0.60 4.10 7.85
CA SER A 60 -0.21 4.29 6.46
C SER A 60 -0.52 5.73 6.03
N ILE A 61 0.50 6.54 5.83
CA ILE A 61 0.35 7.90 5.31
C ILE A 61 0.40 7.81 3.79
N VAL A 62 -0.70 8.15 3.13
CA VAL A 62 -0.88 7.96 1.69
C VAL A 62 -1.30 9.24 0.99
N GLY A 63 -1.27 9.20 -0.34
CA GLY A 63 -1.66 10.32 -1.17
C GLY A 63 -1.37 10.06 -2.64
N GLY A 64 -1.24 11.11 -3.44
CA GLY A 64 -0.61 11.00 -4.75
C GLY A 64 0.89 10.70 -4.58
N GLU A 65 1.66 11.71 -4.14
CA GLU A 65 3.01 11.52 -3.60
C GLU A 65 3.17 12.38 -2.34
N VAL A 66 3.25 11.71 -1.21
CA VAL A 66 3.26 12.37 0.11
C VAL A 66 4.52 13.20 0.37
N SER A 67 5.65 12.80 -0.21
CA SER A 67 6.93 13.48 -0.04
C SER A 67 6.99 14.86 -0.69
N LEU A 68 6.00 15.22 -1.51
CA LEU A 68 5.85 16.57 -2.06
C LEU A 68 5.39 17.60 -1.01
N ARG A 69 4.81 17.12 0.09
CA ARG A 69 4.31 17.96 1.18
C ARG A 69 4.81 17.48 2.54
N PRO A 70 6.11 17.68 2.81
CA PRO A 70 6.74 17.30 4.08
C PRO A 70 6.02 17.87 5.31
N ASP A 71 5.52 19.09 5.18
CA ASP A 71 4.79 19.80 6.23
C ASP A 71 3.54 19.05 6.69
N LEU A 72 2.81 18.40 5.78
CA LEU A 72 1.59 17.66 6.12
C LEU A 72 1.92 16.38 6.90
N ILE A 73 3.00 15.67 6.53
CA ILE A 73 3.47 14.47 7.24
C ILE A 73 3.89 14.83 8.67
N GLU A 74 4.73 15.85 8.81
CA GLU A 74 5.25 16.26 10.11
C GLU A 74 4.15 16.81 11.02
N ASN A 75 3.20 17.58 10.46
CA ASN A 75 2.06 18.08 11.22
C ASN A 75 1.15 16.94 11.68
N LEU A 76 0.84 15.98 10.80
CA LEU A 76 0.06 14.80 11.18
C LEU A 76 0.72 14.06 12.35
N TYR A 77 2.01 13.77 12.25
CA TYR A 77 2.75 13.09 13.29
C TYR A 77 2.76 13.88 14.60
N LYS A 78 3.21 15.15 14.54
CA LYS A 78 3.42 16.00 15.74
C LYS A 78 2.11 16.45 16.39
N LYS A 79 1.12 16.91 15.59
CA LYS A 79 -0.10 17.53 16.11
C LYS A 79 -1.22 16.51 16.40
N SER A 80 -1.19 15.33 15.76
CA SER A 80 -2.22 14.31 15.98
C SER A 80 -1.66 13.08 16.68
N LEU A 81 -0.81 12.30 16.01
CA LEU A 81 -0.42 10.98 16.49
C LEU A 81 0.35 11.02 17.80
N LEU A 82 1.36 11.89 17.90
CA LEU A 82 2.15 12.03 19.11
C LEU A 82 1.33 12.55 20.31
N LYS A 83 0.35 13.42 20.05
CA LYS A 83 -0.59 13.91 21.08
C LYS A 83 -1.46 12.77 21.63
N VAL A 84 -2.02 11.93 20.74
CA VAL A 84 -2.83 10.78 21.13
C VAL A 84 -1.99 9.71 21.83
N SER A 85 -0.79 9.42 21.32
CA SER A 85 0.16 8.47 21.91
C SER A 85 0.42 8.78 23.38
N ARG A 86 0.64 10.06 23.72
CA ARG A 86 0.90 10.48 25.10
C ARG A 86 -0.31 10.38 26.02
N GLN A 87 -1.54 10.42 25.48
CA GLN A 87 -2.78 10.40 26.28
C GLN A 87 -3.36 9.01 26.46
N LYS A 88 -3.15 8.11 25.48
CA LYS A 88 -3.73 6.76 25.48
C LYS A 88 -2.69 5.64 25.66
N ASP A 89 -1.41 5.97 25.77
CA ASP A 89 -0.31 4.98 25.79
C ASP A 89 -0.35 4.03 24.58
N VAL A 90 -0.61 4.59 23.40
CA VAL A 90 -0.67 3.86 22.11
C VAL A 90 0.58 4.18 21.31
N GLN A 91 1.24 3.16 20.78
CA GLN A 91 2.34 3.31 19.85
C GLN A 91 1.82 3.40 18.41
N PHE A 92 2.14 4.49 17.71
CA PHE A 92 1.89 4.62 16.28
C PHE A 92 3.15 4.28 15.47
N GLU A 93 3.03 3.30 14.59
CA GLU A 93 4.08 2.94 13.62
C GLU A 93 3.70 3.49 12.24
N CYS A 94 4.32 4.59 11.84
CA CYS A 94 4.01 5.24 10.57
C CYS A 94 4.82 4.67 9.42
N GLY A 95 4.25 4.71 8.22
CA GLY A 95 4.93 4.37 6.98
C GLY A 95 4.18 4.89 5.75
N THR A 96 4.75 4.67 4.59
CA THR A 96 4.19 5.14 3.31
C THR A 96 4.60 4.26 2.14
N VAL A 97 3.85 4.39 1.05
CA VAL A 97 4.31 3.99 -0.28
C VAL A 97 4.65 5.27 -1.05
N THR A 98 5.88 5.36 -1.53
CA THR A 98 6.38 6.53 -2.29
C THR A 98 6.73 6.14 -3.73
N ASN A 99 6.59 7.08 -4.64
CA ASN A 99 7.08 6.93 -6.03
C ASN A 99 8.60 7.16 -6.15
N GLY A 100 9.28 7.48 -5.05
CA GLY A 100 10.73 7.62 -4.97
C GLY A 100 11.30 8.97 -5.44
N THR A 101 10.48 9.90 -5.93
CA THR A 101 11.00 11.18 -6.44
C THR A 101 11.66 12.06 -5.37
N ASN A 102 11.37 11.79 -4.10
CA ASN A 102 12.04 12.41 -2.96
C ASN A 102 12.42 11.36 -1.91
N ILE A 103 13.15 10.32 -2.34
CA ILE A 103 13.51 9.18 -1.49
C ILE A 103 14.38 9.61 -0.29
N ASP A 104 15.24 10.61 -0.48
CA ASP A 104 16.12 11.08 0.59
C ASP A 104 15.31 11.59 1.79
N TYR A 105 14.21 12.30 1.56
CA TYR A 105 13.32 12.74 2.63
C TYR A 105 12.62 11.56 3.33
N ILE A 106 12.20 10.54 2.59
CA ILE A 106 11.58 9.35 3.20
C ILE A 106 12.58 8.59 4.06
N LEU A 107 13.83 8.45 3.61
CA LEU A 107 14.89 7.83 4.41
C LEU A 107 15.23 8.69 5.65
N ASP A 108 15.24 10.03 5.55
CA ASP A 108 15.38 10.94 6.71
C ASP A 108 14.25 10.72 7.74
N LEU A 109 13.01 10.54 7.30
CA LEU A 109 11.90 10.22 8.22
C LEU A 109 12.11 8.88 8.93
N CYS A 110 12.72 7.90 8.26
CA CYS A 110 13.11 6.64 8.88
C CYS A 110 14.28 6.84 9.87
N ASP A 111 15.26 7.66 9.53
CA ASP A 111 16.40 7.99 10.39
C ASP A 111 15.98 8.71 11.68
N ARG A 112 14.95 9.55 11.58
CA ARG A 112 14.35 10.29 12.71
C ARG A 112 13.29 9.48 13.47
N ASP A 113 13.11 8.21 13.15
CA ASP A 113 12.11 7.30 13.73
C ASP A 113 10.65 7.79 13.62
N ILE A 114 10.36 8.69 12.69
CA ILE A 114 9.00 9.12 12.36
C ILE A 114 8.32 8.04 11.51
N PHE A 115 9.05 7.47 10.55
CA PHE A 115 8.61 6.29 9.80
C PHE A 115 9.35 5.04 10.25
N LYS A 116 8.65 3.91 10.27
CA LYS A 116 9.25 2.59 10.43
C LYS A 116 9.56 2.01 9.05
N PRO A 117 10.81 1.70 8.72
CA PRO A 117 11.21 1.24 7.38
C PRO A 117 10.38 0.02 6.91
N LYS A 118 10.06 -0.91 7.81
CA LYS A 118 9.21 -2.09 7.52
C LYS A 118 7.79 -1.76 7.04
N HIS A 119 7.33 -0.53 7.23
CA HIS A 119 6.04 -0.01 6.74
C HIS A 119 6.22 0.96 5.56
N CYS A 120 7.44 1.10 5.05
CA CYS A 120 7.75 1.94 3.90
C CYS A 120 8.02 1.10 2.65
N ALA A 121 7.54 1.60 1.53
CA ALA A 121 7.79 0.97 0.25
C ALA A 121 8.08 1.99 -0.85
N PHE A 122 9.00 1.64 -1.72
CA PHE A 122 9.23 2.30 -3.00
C PHE A 122 8.44 1.57 -4.09
N SER A 123 7.47 2.25 -4.66
CA SER A 123 6.72 1.73 -5.80
C SER A 123 7.57 1.91 -7.07
N TRP A 124 8.03 0.80 -7.65
CA TRP A 124 8.84 0.79 -8.85
C TRP A 124 8.45 -0.37 -9.75
N ASP A 125 8.09 -0.08 -10.98
CA ASP A 125 7.57 -1.10 -11.90
C ASP A 125 8.69 -1.85 -12.63
N GLY A 126 9.93 -1.57 -12.28
CA GLY A 126 11.11 -2.20 -12.85
C GLY A 126 11.85 -1.35 -13.90
N LEU A 127 12.80 -1.98 -14.58
CA LEU A 127 13.57 -1.38 -15.67
C LEU A 127 12.61 -0.90 -16.78
N TYR A 128 12.92 0.25 -17.36
CA TYR A 128 12.14 0.91 -18.43
C TYR A 128 10.74 1.38 -18.00
N SER A 129 10.44 1.36 -16.70
CA SER A 129 9.10 1.74 -16.19
C SER A 129 8.78 3.22 -16.41
N ALA A 130 9.78 4.09 -16.39
CA ALA A 130 9.57 5.53 -16.60
C ALA A 130 8.96 5.82 -17.97
N SER A 131 9.37 5.08 -19.00
CA SER A 131 8.86 5.22 -20.36
C SER A 131 7.62 4.37 -20.64
N LEU A 132 7.54 3.16 -20.08
CA LEU A 132 6.51 2.18 -20.42
C LEU A 132 5.21 2.38 -19.63
N SER A 133 5.26 2.41 -18.30
CA SER A 133 4.08 2.40 -17.43
C SER A 133 3.83 3.72 -16.71
N ARG A 134 4.89 4.40 -16.28
CA ARG A 134 4.78 5.66 -15.51
C ARG A 134 4.66 6.91 -16.36
N LYS A 135 5.01 6.82 -17.65
CA LYS A 135 4.97 7.94 -18.60
C LYS A 135 5.62 9.21 -18.05
N CYS A 136 6.78 9.03 -17.44
CA CYS A 136 7.58 10.13 -16.91
C CYS A 136 8.37 10.81 -18.01
N ASN A 137 8.61 12.10 -17.84
CA ASN A 137 9.42 12.90 -18.75
C ASN A 137 10.49 13.68 -17.95
N GLY A 138 11.59 14.01 -18.62
CA GLY A 138 12.63 14.88 -18.07
C GLY A 138 13.44 14.22 -16.96
N LEU A 139 13.45 14.81 -15.76
CA LEU A 139 14.31 14.37 -14.65
C LEU A 139 13.98 12.98 -14.10
N PHE A 140 12.72 12.54 -14.22
CA PHE A 140 12.27 11.25 -13.67
C PHE A 140 12.31 10.17 -14.75
N ASN A 141 13.50 9.86 -15.25
CA ASN A 141 13.76 8.81 -16.22
C ASN A 141 14.12 7.48 -15.53
N ASP A 142 14.38 6.44 -16.33
CA ASP A 142 14.73 5.11 -15.82
C ASP A 142 16.03 5.11 -15.00
N GLU A 143 17.03 5.90 -15.38
CA GLU A 143 18.28 6.04 -14.63
C GLU A 143 18.02 6.67 -13.24
N PHE A 144 17.14 7.66 -13.14
CA PHE A 144 16.74 8.24 -11.87
C PHE A 144 16.18 7.17 -10.92
N PHE A 145 15.23 6.35 -11.38
CA PHE A 145 14.64 5.31 -10.54
C PHE A 145 15.61 4.18 -10.21
N GLN A 146 16.50 3.81 -11.10
CA GLN A 146 17.59 2.89 -10.80
C GLN A 146 18.51 3.44 -9.69
N ASN A 147 18.78 4.74 -9.68
CA ASN A 147 19.57 5.37 -8.62
C ASN A 147 18.80 5.39 -7.28
N VAL A 148 17.46 5.47 -7.29
CA VAL A 148 16.64 5.28 -6.08
C VAL A 148 16.80 3.87 -5.51
N VAL A 149 16.76 2.83 -6.34
CA VAL A 149 17.03 1.44 -5.93
C VAL A 149 18.40 1.31 -5.27
N LYS A 150 19.46 1.87 -5.91
CA LYS A 150 20.82 1.86 -5.38
C LYS A 150 20.93 2.57 -4.03
N LYS A 151 20.21 3.69 -3.84
CA LYS A 151 20.16 4.41 -2.56
C LYS A 151 19.53 3.56 -1.47
N ILE A 152 18.39 2.93 -1.74
CA ILE A 152 17.71 2.04 -0.78
C ILE A 152 18.63 0.87 -0.42
N GLY A 153 19.22 0.20 -1.41
CA GLY A 153 20.11 -0.95 -1.19
C GLY A 153 21.40 -0.63 -0.42
N LYS A 154 21.86 0.63 -0.44
CA LYS A 154 23.00 1.12 0.34
C LYS A 154 22.60 1.71 1.70
N SER A 155 21.32 1.93 1.94
CA SER A 155 20.87 2.52 3.20
C SER A 155 20.97 1.53 4.35
N LYS A 156 21.05 2.03 5.58
CA LYS A 156 20.97 1.18 6.79
C LYS A 156 19.59 0.53 6.97
N HIS A 157 18.59 0.96 6.20
CA HIS A 157 17.20 0.47 6.24
C HIS A 157 16.89 -0.58 5.17
N ARG A 158 17.88 -1.01 4.38
CA ARG A 158 17.69 -1.93 3.25
C ARG A 158 17.00 -3.24 3.63
N ASP A 159 17.21 -3.69 4.87
CA ASP A 159 16.70 -4.98 5.34
C ASP A 159 15.20 -4.95 5.64
N ASP A 160 14.65 -3.76 5.83
CA ASP A 160 13.24 -3.53 6.17
C ASP A 160 12.46 -2.81 5.06
N PHE A 161 13.12 -1.92 4.30
CA PHE A 161 12.46 -1.09 3.29
C PHE A 161 12.10 -1.94 2.06
N THR A 162 10.83 -1.91 1.65
CA THR A 162 10.34 -2.77 0.56
C THR A 162 10.40 -2.07 -0.79
N ILE A 163 10.85 -2.77 -1.84
CA ILE A 163 10.61 -2.36 -3.22
C ILE A 163 9.40 -3.13 -3.73
N VAL A 164 8.37 -2.41 -4.18
CA VAL A 164 7.13 -2.99 -4.70
C VAL A 164 7.04 -2.80 -6.20
N HIS A 165 7.00 -3.90 -6.94
CA HIS A 165 6.82 -3.90 -8.38
C HIS A 165 5.33 -3.92 -8.73
N ALA A 166 4.85 -2.88 -9.41
CA ALA A 166 3.55 -2.90 -10.07
C ALA A 166 3.76 -3.54 -11.45
N ILE A 167 3.30 -4.78 -11.61
CA ILE A 167 3.50 -5.54 -12.85
C ILE A 167 2.41 -5.14 -13.84
N THR A 168 2.82 -4.57 -14.96
CA THR A 168 1.96 -4.26 -16.10
C THR A 168 2.32 -5.17 -17.29
N PRO A 169 1.44 -5.37 -18.27
CA PRO A 169 1.80 -6.12 -19.48
C PRO A 169 3.04 -5.60 -20.17
N GLU A 170 3.25 -4.27 -20.17
CA GLU A 170 4.36 -3.60 -20.85
C GLU A 170 5.70 -3.83 -20.13
N THR A 171 5.71 -3.97 -18.81
CA THR A 171 6.93 -4.15 -18.02
C THR A 171 7.26 -5.61 -17.75
N LEU A 172 6.34 -6.53 -18.08
CA LEU A 172 6.45 -7.94 -17.75
C LEU A 172 7.71 -8.62 -18.31
N ASP A 173 8.14 -8.26 -19.52
CA ASP A 173 9.34 -8.86 -20.15
C ASP A 173 10.62 -8.55 -19.36
N TYR A 174 10.62 -7.49 -18.58
CA TYR A 174 11.78 -7.00 -17.79
C TYR A 174 11.70 -7.36 -16.30
N LEU A 175 10.72 -8.16 -15.88
CA LEU A 175 10.48 -8.44 -14.48
C LEU A 175 11.65 -9.12 -13.78
N TYR A 176 12.23 -10.17 -14.42
CA TYR A 176 13.40 -10.86 -13.90
C TYR A 176 14.63 -9.94 -13.83
N ASP A 177 14.91 -9.20 -14.90
CA ASP A 177 16.06 -8.31 -14.97
C ASP A 177 15.93 -7.18 -13.92
N SER A 178 14.73 -6.69 -13.70
CA SER A 178 14.43 -5.70 -12.68
C SER A 178 14.68 -6.25 -11.27
N PHE A 179 14.24 -7.47 -11.01
CA PHE A 179 14.45 -8.14 -9.75
C PHE A 179 15.96 -8.38 -9.50
N LYS A 180 16.64 -8.90 -10.51
CA LYS A 180 18.09 -9.10 -10.45
C LYS A 180 18.84 -7.80 -10.20
N PHE A 181 18.46 -6.72 -10.90
CA PHE A 181 19.05 -5.39 -10.68
C PHE A 181 18.93 -4.92 -9.24
N CYS A 182 17.78 -5.15 -8.60
CA CYS A 182 17.60 -4.82 -7.20
C CYS A 182 18.56 -5.58 -6.28
N ILE A 183 18.67 -6.91 -6.46
CA ILE A 183 19.57 -7.76 -5.68
C ILE A 183 21.03 -7.33 -5.86
N ASP A 184 21.46 -7.15 -7.11
CA ASP A 184 22.82 -6.73 -7.44
C ASP A 184 23.19 -5.36 -6.81
N ASN A 185 22.17 -4.56 -6.47
CA ASN A 185 22.36 -3.27 -5.81
C ASN A 185 22.02 -3.26 -4.32
N GLY A 186 21.84 -4.43 -3.70
CA GLY A 186 21.72 -4.59 -2.25
C GLY A 186 20.31 -4.43 -1.69
N ALA A 187 19.30 -4.22 -2.53
CA ALA A 187 17.91 -4.27 -2.08
C ALA A 187 17.46 -5.73 -1.95
N ILE A 188 16.86 -6.10 -0.82
CA ILE A 188 16.56 -7.48 -0.47
C ILE A 188 15.10 -7.74 -0.10
N ASN A 189 14.29 -6.70 0.07
CA ASN A 189 12.86 -6.85 0.35
C ASN A 189 12.02 -6.49 -0.87
N PHE A 190 11.21 -7.45 -1.31
CA PHE A 190 10.39 -7.31 -2.51
C PHE A 190 8.94 -7.64 -2.26
N GLY A 191 8.07 -6.78 -2.81
CA GLY A 191 6.66 -7.07 -3.02
C GLY A 191 6.32 -6.92 -4.50
N TYR A 192 5.21 -7.50 -4.92
CA TYR A 192 4.65 -7.23 -6.24
C TYR A 192 3.14 -7.30 -6.20
N TYR A 193 2.50 -6.63 -7.15
CA TYR A 193 1.09 -6.78 -7.43
C TYR A 193 0.84 -6.65 -8.94
N LEU A 194 -0.14 -7.40 -9.41
CA LEU A 194 -0.61 -7.29 -10.79
C LEU A 194 -1.56 -6.09 -10.89
N ILE A 195 -1.37 -5.26 -11.90
CA ILE A 195 -2.28 -4.15 -12.16
C ILE A 195 -3.61 -4.70 -12.69
N HIS A 196 -4.71 -4.29 -12.08
CA HIS A 196 -6.04 -4.85 -12.38
C HIS A 196 -6.52 -4.58 -13.81
N GLU A 197 -6.11 -3.48 -14.42
CA GLU A 197 -6.47 -3.09 -15.78
C GLU A 197 -5.74 -3.90 -16.86
N GLY A 198 -4.81 -4.76 -16.48
CA GLY A 198 -4.10 -5.64 -17.41
C GLY A 198 -5.00 -6.81 -17.88
N ASN A 199 -5.04 -7.06 -19.19
CA ASN A 199 -5.72 -8.25 -19.73
C ASN A 199 -4.90 -9.53 -19.49
N TYR A 200 -4.89 -10.02 -18.26
CA TYR A 200 -4.16 -11.23 -17.87
C TYR A 200 -4.88 -12.55 -18.24
N SER A 201 -6.02 -12.47 -18.91
CA SER A 201 -6.67 -13.65 -19.51
C SER A 201 -5.97 -14.13 -20.79
N ASP A 202 -5.10 -13.30 -21.39
CA ASP A 202 -4.25 -13.69 -22.52
C ASP A 202 -3.27 -14.78 -22.10
N ILE A 203 -3.34 -15.93 -22.75
CA ILE A 203 -2.49 -17.10 -22.47
C ILE A 203 -1.00 -16.79 -22.65
N ASN A 204 -0.66 -15.94 -23.62
CA ASN A 204 0.72 -15.55 -23.86
C ASN A 204 1.29 -14.71 -22.70
N LEU A 205 0.48 -13.80 -22.13
CA LEU A 205 0.88 -13.05 -20.94
C LEU A 205 1.03 -13.95 -19.71
N GLN A 206 0.15 -14.93 -19.56
CA GLN A 206 0.25 -15.91 -18.48
C GLN A 206 1.54 -16.75 -18.60
N GLU A 207 1.87 -17.22 -19.79
CA GLU A 207 3.11 -17.97 -20.02
C GLU A 207 4.35 -17.09 -19.80
N LYS A 208 4.36 -15.86 -20.30
CA LYS A 208 5.41 -14.89 -20.02
C LYS A 208 5.60 -14.70 -18.52
N PHE A 209 4.52 -14.41 -17.78
CA PHE A 209 4.55 -14.24 -16.34
C PHE A 209 5.14 -15.46 -15.65
N LYS A 210 4.65 -16.67 -15.99
CA LYS A 210 5.16 -17.93 -15.46
C LYS A 210 6.66 -18.08 -15.70
N ASN A 211 7.14 -17.77 -16.90
CA ASN A 211 8.57 -17.87 -17.26
C ASN A 211 9.43 -16.88 -16.45
N GLN A 212 8.96 -15.63 -16.29
CA GLN A 212 9.65 -14.64 -15.47
C GLN A 212 9.74 -15.09 -14.00
N ILE A 213 8.65 -15.63 -13.48
CA ILE A 213 8.58 -16.16 -12.12
C ILE A 213 9.55 -17.33 -11.91
N TYR A 214 9.65 -18.26 -12.84
CA TYR A 214 10.64 -19.35 -12.76
C TYR A 214 12.08 -18.84 -12.73
N LYS A 215 12.42 -17.83 -13.53
CA LYS A 215 13.74 -17.21 -13.49
C LYS A 215 14.02 -16.57 -12.12
N ILE A 216 13.06 -15.84 -11.57
CA ILE A 216 13.16 -15.23 -10.23
C ILE A 216 13.33 -16.29 -9.16
N TYR A 217 12.56 -17.38 -9.22
CA TYR A 217 12.67 -18.49 -8.27
C TYR A 217 14.07 -19.13 -8.31
N ASN A 218 14.61 -19.37 -9.50
CA ASN A 218 15.96 -19.95 -9.64
C ASN A 218 17.02 -19.00 -9.05
N LEU A 219 16.94 -17.71 -9.33
CA LEU A 219 17.82 -16.71 -8.73
C LEU A 219 17.71 -16.68 -7.21
N TYR A 220 16.48 -16.76 -6.68
CA TYR A 220 16.25 -16.84 -5.24
C TYR A 220 16.95 -18.07 -4.62
N VAL A 221 16.84 -19.24 -5.25
CA VAL A 221 17.49 -20.46 -4.79
C VAL A 221 19.02 -20.35 -4.86
N GLU A 222 19.55 -19.76 -5.94
CA GLU A 222 20.99 -19.51 -6.09
C GLU A 222 21.52 -18.59 -4.97
N GLU A 223 20.85 -17.50 -4.68
CA GLU A 223 21.24 -16.58 -3.62
C GLU A 223 21.12 -17.21 -2.24
N ALA A 224 20.06 -17.99 -1.99
CA ALA A 224 19.90 -18.74 -0.73
C ALA A 224 21.03 -19.76 -0.53
N ASN A 225 21.47 -20.46 -1.59
CA ASN A 225 22.60 -21.39 -1.53
C ASN A 225 23.95 -20.71 -1.27
N LYS A 226 24.08 -19.42 -1.63
CA LYS A 226 25.23 -18.58 -1.26
C LYS A 226 25.15 -18.02 0.15
N GLY A 227 24.05 -18.27 0.86
CA GLY A 227 23.77 -17.72 2.20
C GLY A 227 23.22 -16.30 2.17
N ASN A 228 22.82 -15.78 1.02
CA ASN A 228 22.21 -14.47 0.89
C ASN A 228 20.70 -14.55 1.20
N TYR A 229 20.25 -13.73 2.12
CA TYR A 229 18.84 -13.63 2.45
C TYR A 229 18.13 -12.63 1.52
N ILE A 230 17.05 -13.08 0.87
CA ILE A 230 16.14 -12.24 0.09
C ILE A 230 14.72 -12.44 0.63
N ASN A 231 14.05 -11.36 0.96
CA ASN A 231 12.68 -11.40 1.43
C ASN A 231 11.69 -11.20 0.29
N LEU A 232 11.01 -12.27 -0.11
CA LEU A 232 9.94 -12.26 -1.09
C LEU A 232 8.59 -12.15 -0.37
N PHE A 233 8.28 -10.96 0.13
CA PHE A 233 7.18 -10.71 1.04
C PHE A 233 5.83 -11.29 0.58
N ASN A 234 5.43 -11.07 -0.68
CA ASN A 234 4.14 -11.57 -1.17
C ASN A 234 4.16 -13.06 -1.50
N TRP A 235 5.29 -13.62 -1.90
CA TRP A 235 5.38 -15.01 -2.29
C TRP A 235 5.30 -15.98 -1.13
N LEU A 236 6.06 -15.71 -0.08
CA LEU A 236 6.02 -16.52 1.13
C LEU A 236 4.64 -16.44 1.79
N ASN A 237 4.09 -15.25 1.87
CA ASN A 237 2.78 -15.05 2.47
C ASN A 237 1.67 -15.79 1.72
N ILE A 238 1.62 -15.73 0.39
CA ILE A 238 0.64 -16.47 -0.41
C ILE A 238 0.80 -17.97 -0.21
N THR A 239 2.02 -18.49 -0.20
CA THR A 239 2.29 -19.92 -0.06
C THR A 239 2.00 -20.43 1.34
N LEU A 240 2.40 -19.71 2.38
CA LEU A 240 2.14 -20.06 3.77
C LEU A 240 0.65 -20.00 4.11
N ARG A 241 -0.04 -18.99 3.65
CA ARG A 241 -1.47 -18.78 3.89
C ARG A 241 -2.34 -19.83 3.18
N ARG A 242 -1.94 -20.31 1.99
CA ARG A 242 -2.59 -21.45 1.31
C ARG A 242 -2.51 -22.75 2.13
N ARG A 243 -1.47 -22.93 2.94
CA ARG A 243 -1.30 -24.11 3.79
C ARG A 243 -2.10 -24.06 5.09
N ILE A 244 -2.45 -22.86 5.56
CA ILE A 244 -3.06 -22.68 6.89
C ILE A 244 -4.58 -22.56 6.83
N ASN A 245 -5.19 -22.52 5.64
CA ASN A 245 -6.65 -22.34 5.44
C ASN A 245 -7.24 -21.12 6.18
N GLU A 246 -6.42 -20.18 6.59
CA GLU A 246 -6.89 -18.96 7.23
C GLU A 246 -7.50 -18.02 6.19
N ALA A 247 -8.74 -17.67 6.44
CA ALA A 247 -9.43 -16.67 5.63
C ALA A 247 -8.65 -15.35 5.64
N PHE A 248 -8.24 -14.92 4.49
CA PHE A 248 -7.33 -13.79 4.22
C PHE A 248 -7.91 -12.39 4.50
N PHE A 249 -8.85 -12.26 5.38
CA PHE A 249 -9.71 -11.11 5.49
C PHE A 249 -9.28 -10.18 6.60
N THR A 250 -8.23 -9.41 6.38
CA THR A 250 -7.73 -8.51 7.43
C THR A 250 -7.96 -7.03 7.16
N CYS A 251 -8.43 -6.62 5.96
CA CYS A 251 -8.50 -5.20 5.64
C CYS A 251 -9.74 -4.51 6.22
N ALA A 252 -10.88 -4.64 5.56
CA ALA A 252 -12.09 -3.92 5.95
C ALA A 252 -13.07 -4.77 6.77
N LYS A 253 -12.86 -6.09 6.78
CA LYS A 253 -13.83 -7.08 7.24
C LYS A 253 -14.24 -6.94 8.70
N LEU A 254 -13.37 -6.45 9.56
CA LEU A 254 -13.58 -6.46 11.01
C LEU A 254 -13.72 -5.06 11.62
N GLY A 255 -13.83 -4.01 10.80
CA GLY A 255 -13.87 -2.65 11.34
C GLY A 255 -12.61 -2.22 12.10
N ILE A 256 -11.50 -2.94 11.89
CA ILE A 256 -10.20 -2.68 12.54
C ILE A 256 -9.30 -1.75 11.72
N ASN A 257 -9.71 -1.42 10.50
CA ASN A 257 -8.98 -0.53 9.60
C ASN A 257 -9.89 0.60 9.17
N TYR A 258 -9.35 1.81 9.16
CA TYR A 258 -10.03 2.98 8.61
C TYR A 258 -9.14 3.70 7.61
N TYR A 259 -9.77 4.17 6.54
CA TYR A 259 -9.19 5.15 5.63
C TYR A 259 -9.84 6.51 5.87
N ILE A 260 -9.04 7.54 6.04
CA ILE A 260 -9.46 8.92 6.26
C ILE A 260 -8.94 9.75 5.10
N ASP A 261 -9.86 10.39 4.39
CA ASP A 261 -9.56 11.29 3.29
C ASP A 261 -9.20 12.71 3.75
N PRO A 262 -8.80 13.64 2.84
CA PRO A 262 -8.47 15.02 3.22
C PRO A 262 -9.64 15.80 3.84
N ASP A 263 -10.87 15.43 3.55
CA ASP A 263 -12.06 16.04 4.13
C ASP A 263 -12.39 15.50 5.53
N GLY A 264 -11.66 14.50 5.98
CA GLY A 264 -11.86 13.81 7.25
C GLY A 264 -12.96 12.76 7.18
N ASP A 265 -13.42 12.41 6.00
CA ASP A 265 -14.39 11.35 5.81
C ASP A 265 -13.76 9.98 6.02
N ILE A 266 -14.52 9.07 6.64
CA ILE A 266 -14.05 7.76 7.09
C ILE A 266 -14.65 6.68 6.21
N TYR A 267 -13.80 5.81 5.67
CA TYR A 267 -14.16 4.70 4.78
C TYR A 267 -13.51 3.38 5.25
N PRO A 268 -14.00 2.22 4.78
CA PRO A 268 -13.40 0.91 5.10
C PRO A 268 -11.95 0.75 4.60
N CYS A 269 -11.64 1.27 3.42
CA CYS A 269 -10.28 1.29 2.88
C CYS A 269 -10.12 2.34 1.77
N ILE A 270 -8.89 2.52 1.27
CA ILE A 270 -8.55 3.51 0.24
C ILE A 270 -9.33 3.33 -1.08
N TYR A 271 -9.68 2.10 -1.45
CA TYR A 271 -10.44 1.82 -2.68
C TYR A 271 -11.90 2.27 -2.61
N PHE A 272 -12.42 2.51 -1.41
CA PHE A 272 -13.77 3.07 -1.21
C PHE A 272 -13.76 4.57 -1.02
N GLY A 273 -12.60 5.22 -0.93
CA GLY A 273 -12.46 6.64 -0.63
C GLY A 273 -13.14 7.60 -1.61
N ASP A 274 -13.34 7.16 -2.86
CA ASP A 274 -14.02 7.94 -3.88
C ASP A 274 -15.53 7.57 -4.00
N HIS A 275 -16.01 6.61 -3.19
CA HIS A 275 -17.38 6.10 -3.23
C HIS A 275 -18.18 6.51 -1.98
N ARG A 276 -18.86 7.65 -2.06
CA ARG A 276 -19.64 8.22 -0.94
C ARG A 276 -20.64 7.24 -0.30
N ALA A 277 -21.14 6.26 -1.05
CA ALA A 277 -22.07 5.24 -0.54
C ALA A 277 -21.47 4.36 0.57
N TYR A 278 -20.14 4.27 0.64
CA TYR A 278 -19.41 3.45 1.64
C TYR A 278 -18.74 4.29 2.73
N LYS A 279 -19.10 5.55 2.84
CA LYS A 279 -18.63 6.44 3.89
C LYS A 279 -19.21 6.04 5.23
N PHE A 280 -18.35 5.64 6.16
CA PHE A 280 -18.78 5.27 7.53
C PHE A 280 -19.05 6.44 8.44
N GLY A 281 -18.55 7.62 8.12
CA GLY A 281 -18.69 8.81 8.96
C GLY A 281 -17.66 9.89 8.64
N ASN A 282 -17.37 10.73 9.62
CA ASN A 282 -16.35 11.77 9.51
C ASN A 282 -15.66 11.94 10.87
N ILE A 283 -14.39 12.29 10.89
CA ILE A 283 -13.61 12.46 12.12
C ILE A 283 -14.21 13.50 13.08
N LYS A 284 -15.02 14.43 12.58
CA LYS A 284 -15.71 15.45 13.38
C LYS A 284 -17.00 14.93 14.03
N THR A 285 -17.75 14.08 13.33
CA THR A 285 -19.06 13.59 13.77
C THR A 285 -19.01 12.16 14.32
N GLY A 286 -17.91 11.47 14.14
CA GLY A 286 -17.74 10.07 14.51
C GLY A 286 -18.20 9.10 13.41
N ILE A 287 -18.27 7.81 13.79
CA ILE A 287 -18.66 6.71 12.91
C ILE A 287 -20.18 6.47 13.05
N ASP A 288 -20.85 6.38 11.91
CA ASP A 288 -22.22 5.86 11.84
C ASP A 288 -22.19 4.33 11.91
N LYS A 289 -22.55 3.81 13.07
CA LYS A 289 -22.53 2.37 13.34
C LYS A 289 -23.49 1.60 12.44
N ASN A 290 -24.64 2.15 12.10
CA ASN A 290 -25.60 1.47 11.25
C ASN A 290 -25.06 1.26 9.85
N ILE A 291 -24.35 2.25 9.31
CA ILE A 291 -23.70 2.13 8.00
C ILE A 291 -22.55 1.12 8.06
N GLN A 292 -21.73 1.18 9.11
CA GLN A 292 -20.62 0.26 9.31
C GLN A 292 -21.11 -1.18 9.45
N ASP A 293 -22.08 -1.43 10.30
CA ASP A 293 -22.63 -2.76 10.57
C ASP A 293 -23.29 -3.34 9.32
N LYS A 294 -24.06 -2.52 8.59
CA LYS A 294 -24.64 -2.92 7.31
C LYS A 294 -23.56 -3.31 6.28
N PHE A 295 -22.49 -2.51 6.18
CA PHE A 295 -21.38 -2.84 5.28
C PHE A 295 -20.74 -4.17 5.66
N ILE A 296 -20.52 -4.42 6.95
CA ILE A 296 -19.96 -5.67 7.46
C ILE A 296 -20.91 -6.83 7.16
N GLU A 297 -22.21 -6.66 7.38
CA GLU A 297 -23.23 -7.67 7.08
C GLU A 297 -23.30 -7.99 5.60
N ASP A 298 -23.45 -6.97 4.75
CA ASP A 298 -23.47 -7.12 3.28
C ASP A 298 -22.21 -7.82 2.78
N TYR A 299 -21.06 -7.53 3.41
CA TYR A 299 -19.80 -8.16 3.07
C TYR A 299 -19.74 -9.65 3.44
N TYR A 300 -20.25 -10.04 4.62
CA TYR A 300 -20.31 -11.47 5.02
C TYR A 300 -21.27 -12.29 4.19
N HIS A 301 -22.33 -11.65 3.68
CA HIS A 301 -23.37 -12.28 2.86
C HIS A 301 -23.11 -12.15 1.35
N TYR A 302 -22.01 -11.50 0.96
CA TYR A 302 -21.67 -11.41 -0.48
C TYR A 302 -21.52 -12.81 -1.05
N PRO A 303 -22.24 -13.13 -2.16
CA PRO A 303 -22.25 -14.47 -2.71
C PRO A 303 -20.81 -14.90 -3.02
N GLN A 304 -20.39 -15.98 -2.37
CA GLN A 304 -19.15 -16.64 -2.72
C GLN A 304 -19.21 -16.95 -4.20
N CYS A 305 -18.12 -16.70 -4.91
CA CYS A 305 -18.01 -16.94 -6.34
C CYS A 305 -18.72 -18.24 -6.74
N GLU A 306 -19.70 -18.16 -7.65
CA GLU A 306 -20.52 -19.31 -8.11
C GLU A 306 -19.67 -20.42 -8.75
N PHE A 307 -18.44 -20.10 -9.14
CA PHE A 307 -17.48 -21.04 -9.67
C PHE A 307 -16.79 -21.84 -8.56
N LYS A 308 -17.50 -22.81 -7.97
CA LYS A 308 -16.96 -23.75 -6.96
C LYS A 308 -15.69 -24.50 -7.41
N THR A 309 -15.39 -24.51 -8.69
CA THR A 309 -14.20 -25.11 -9.30
C THR A 309 -13.11 -24.08 -9.66
N CYS A 310 -13.35 -22.80 -9.47
CA CYS A 310 -12.39 -21.76 -9.75
C CYS A 310 -11.26 -21.83 -8.74
N LYS A 311 -10.04 -22.12 -9.21
CA LYS A 311 -8.80 -22.07 -8.42
C LYS A 311 -8.27 -20.64 -8.27
N CYS A 312 -9.04 -19.64 -8.69
CA CYS A 312 -8.70 -18.23 -8.56
C CYS A 312 -8.99 -17.76 -7.15
N TYR A 313 -8.05 -17.97 -6.26
CA TYR A 313 -8.15 -17.61 -4.83
C TYR A 313 -8.18 -16.10 -4.57
N GLN A 314 -8.04 -15.27 -5.60
CA GLN A 314 -8.05 -13.81 -5.48
C GLN A 314 -9.44 -13.19 -5.45
N CYS A 315 -10.45 -13.84 -6.04
CA CYS A 315 -11.82 -13.30 -6.11
C CYS A 315 -12.50 -13.15 -4.73
N ASN A 316 -12.02 -13.86 -3.71
CA ASN A 316 -12.55 -13.80 -2.35
C ASN A 316 -11.72 -12.94 -1.39
N GLU A 317 -10.63 -12.32 -1.86
CA GLU A 317 -9.63 -11.70 -0.99
C GLU A 317 -9.84 -10.21 -0.77
N CYS A 318 -10.47 -9.49 -1.69
CA CYS A 318 -10.69 -8.07 -1.54
C CYS A 318 -12.09 -7.66 -1.99
N PRO A 319 -12.96 -7.23 -1.08
CA PRO A 319 -14.30 -6.77 -1.45
C PRO A 319 -14.25 -5.56 -2.38
N ALA A 320 -13.26 -4.67 -2.22
CA ALA A 320 -13.12 -3.51 -3.08
C ALA A 320 -12.91 -3.90 -4.55
N SER A 321 -12.19 -4.99 -4.84
CA SER A 321 -12.01 -5.45 -6.22
C SER A 321 -13.31 -5.93 -6.87
N ASN A 322 -14.28 -6.33 -6.06
CA ASN A 322 -15.59 -6.80 -6.54
C ASN A 322 -16.62 -5.65 -6.60
N TYR A 323 -16.50 -4.63 -5.74
CA TYR A 323 -17.42 -3.50 -5.69
C TYR A 323 -17.06 -2.35 -6.64
N VAL A 324 -15.77 -2.18 -6.96
CA VAL A 324 -15.27 -1.08 -7.80
C VAL A 324 -15.31 -1.40 -9.32
N GLN A 325 -15.66 -2.62 -9.69
CA GLN A 325 -15.79 -3.04 -11.09
C GLN A 325 -17.22 -2.87 -11.67
N ILE A 326 -18.13 -2.22 -10.94
CA ILE A 326 -19.48 -1.91 -11.42
C ILE A 326 -19.59 -0.45 -11.83
#